data_f84d1f3347b4512ee45e90ab961de221
#
_entry.id   f84d1f3347b4512ee45e90ab961de221
#
_cell.length_a   1.000
_cell.length_b   1.000
_cell.length_c   1.000
_cell.angle_alpha   90.00
_cell.angle_beta   90.00
_cell.angle_gamma   90.00
#
_symmetry.space_group_name_H-M   'P 1'
#
loop_
_entity.id
_entity.type
_entity.pdbx_description
1 polymer ?
#
loop_
_entity_poly.entity_id
_entity_poly.type
_entity_poly.pdbx_seq_one_letter_code
_entity_poly.pdbx_strand_id
1 'polypeptide(L)'
;VNVLESEDLVMRVAESFKEATEKNKINWIFKGSFDKANRSSIDSFRGPGLEEGLEILQKVKEHFNVPIITDIHEPDQAAPVSKVADIIQIPAFLCRQTDLVIAAAKTGAVIQFKKPQFLSAIEMKNVAKKCESAGNSKILMCERGNAFGYNNLVVDMLNFQVLKDIDYPVIFDVTHSLQLPGGLGYAAGGRRDLFLPLAKSGIAQKIAGLFIEA
;
A
#
# COMPACT_ATOMS: atom_id res chain seq x y z
N VAL A 1 6.02 5.52 -5.88
CA VAL A 1 7.32 5.85 -5.24
C VAL A 1 7.36 5.23 -3.85
N ASN A 2 8.47 4.62 -3.46
CA ASN A 2 8.59 4.00 -2.14
C ASN A 2 8.51 5.06 -1.02
N VAL A 3 9.40 6.04 -1.08
CA VAL A 3 9.47 7.17 -0.16
C VAL A 3 9.65 8.46 -0.97
N LEU A 4 9.11 9.55 -0.48
CA LEU A 4 9.28 10.86 -1.12
C LEU A 4 10.72 11.36 -0.83
N GLU A 5 11.63 11.17 -1.79
CA GLU A 5 13.04 11.56 -1.61
C GLU A 5 13.27 13.04 -1.95
N SER A 6 12.62 13.53 -3.00
CA SER A 6 12.58 14.92 -3.38
C SER A 6 11.37 15.22 -4.27
N GLU A 7 10.87 16.44 -4.24
CA GLU A 7 9.74 16.86 -5.10
C GLU A 7 10.05 16.63 -6.59
N ASP A 8 11.23 17.01 -7.06
CA ASP A 8 11.63 16.84 -8.45
C ASP A 8 11.62 15.38 -8.91
N LEU A 9 12.15 14.46 -8.11
CA LEU A 9 12.10 13.01 -8.40
C LEU A 9 10.66 12.52 -8.45
N VAL A 10 9.84 12.92 -7.48
CA VAL A 10 8.44 12.53 -7.37
C VAL A 10 7.65 12.96 -8.60
N MET A 11 7.81 14.20 -9.03
CA MET A 11 7.13 14.74 -10.22
C MET A 11 7.55 14.02 -11.51
N ARG A 12 8.85 13.75 -11.69
CA ARG A 12 9.34 12.99 -12.87
C ARG A 12 8.80 11.57 -12.90
N VAL A 13 8.74 10.90 -11.76
CA VAL A 13 8.17 9.56 -11.67
C VAL A 13 6.67 9.59 -11.97
N ALA A 14 5.94 10.55 -11.43
CA ALA A 14 4.52 10.72 -11.70
C ALA A 14 4.24 10.95 -13.20
N GLU A 15 5.04 11.80 -13.88
CA GLU A 15 4.92 12.03 -15.32
C GLU A 15 5.13 10.74 -16.12
N SER A 16 6.17 9.95 -15.79
CA SER A 16 6.43 8.67 -16.45
C SER A 16 5.28 7.68 -16.30
N PHE A 17 4.65 7.65 -15.11
CA PHE A 17 3.46 6.81 -14.88
C PHE A 17 2.25 7.31 -15.65
N LYS A 18 2.03 8.63 -15.69
CA LYS A 18 0.95 9.24 -16.48
C LYS A 18 1.07 8.85 -17.94
N GLU A 19 2.23 9.09 -18.57
CA GLU A 19 2.48 8.72 -19.96
C GLU A 19 2.20 7.23 -20.24
N ALA A 20 2.72 6.35 -19.37
CA ALA A 20 2.54 4.91 -19.52
C ALA A 20 1.06 4.49 -19.38
N THR A 21 0.33 5.08 -18.44
CA THR A 21 -1.06 4.73 -18.17
C THR A 21 -2.02 5.32 -19.20
N GLU A 22 -1.81 6.54 -19.66
CA GLU A 22 -2.58 7.16 -20.75
C GLU A 22 -2.45 6.39 -22.06
N LYS A 23 -1.21 6.03 -22.43
CA LYS A 23 -0.92 5.20 -23.61
C LYS A 23 -1.68 3.87 -23.60
N ASN A 24 -1.85 3.28 -22.44
CA ASN A 24 -2.51 1.99 -22.26
C ASN A 24 -3.99 2.10 -21.80
N LYS A 25 -4.51 3.32 -21.64
CA LYS A 25 -5.88 3.59 -21.15
C LYS A 25 -6.17 2.91 -19.82
N ILE A 26 -5.22 2.99 -18.89
CA ILE A 26 -5.28 2.42 -17.54
C ILE A 26 -5.50 3.54 -16.54
N ASN A 27 -6.50 3.40 -15.66
CA ASN A 27 -6.63 4.27 -14.51
C ASN A 27 -5.53 3.98 -13.49
N TRP A 28 -5.02 5.02 -12.85
CA TRP A 28 -3.96 4.90 -11.86
C TRP A 28 -4.19 5.78 -10.65
N ILE A 29 -3.54 5.42 -9.56
CA ILE A 29 -3.53 6.14 -8.29
C ILE A 29 -2.07 6.31 -7.91
N PHE A 30 -1.66 7.54 -7.61
CA PHE A 30 -0.27 7.79 -7.22
C PHE A 30 -0.05 7.43 -5.76
N LYS A 31 1.00 6.62 -5.50
CA LYS A 31 1.42 6.25 -4.14
C LYS A 31 2.77 6.87 -3.81
N GLY A 32 2.82 7.56 -2.67
CA GLY A 32 4.07 7.98 -2.04
C GLY A 32 3.98 7.91 -0.53
N SER A 33 5.07 7.58 0.15
CA SER A 33 5.15 7.59 1.61
C SER A 33 5.95 8.79 2.10
N PHE A 34 5.39 9.54 3.01
CA PHE A 34 6.08 10.67 3.66
C PHE A 34 7.06 10.21 4.75
N ASP A 35 6.87 9.01 5.28
CA ASP A 35 7.75 8.38 6.26
C ASP A 35 7.79 6.86 6.05
N LYS A 36 8.94 6.28 6.23
CA LYS A 36 9.18 4.83 6.31
C LYS A 36 9.55 4.44 7.75
N ALA A 37 8.53 4.46 8.61
CA ALA A 37 8.68 4.23 10.05
C ALA A 37 9.25 2.84 10.42
N ASN A 38 9.20 1.86 9.50
CA ASN A 38 9.61 0.47 9.71
C ASN A 38 10.92 0.08 9.01
N ARG A 39 11.84 1.03 8.78
CA ARG A 39 13.16 0.72 8.20
C ARG A 39 13.94 -0.27 9.07
N SER A 40 14.65 -1.20 8.43
CA SER A 40 15.50 -2.18 9.13
C SER A 40 16.72 -1.54 9.78
N SER A 41 17.34 -0.56 9.12
CA SER A 41 18.48 0.20 9.69
C SER A 41 18.03 1.55 10.20
N ILE A 42 18.54 1.95 11.36
CA ILE A 42 18.29 3.27 11.95
C ILE A 42 18.85 4.42 11.09
N ASP A 43 19.90 4.14 10.32
CA ASP A 43 20.56 5.12 9.44
C ASP A 43 19.86 5.30 8.10
N SER A 44 18.82 4.51 7.81
CA SER A 44 18.09 4.60 6.53
C SER A 44 17.28 5.89 6.45
N PHE A 45 17.29 6.53 5.28
CA PHE A 45 16.43 7.68 5.01
C PHE A 45 14.95 7.29 5.16
N ARG A 46 14.24 8.03 5.98
CA ARG A 46 12.83 7.75 6.30
C ARG A 46 11.83 8.52 5.42
N GLY A 47 12.20 9.67 4.94
CA GLY A 47 11.32 10.56 4.17
C GLY A 47 11.36 12.00 4.70
N PRO A 48 10.60 12.91 4.06
CA PRO A 48 10.56 14.33 4.43
C PRO A 48 9.75 14.62 5.71
N GLY A 49 8.97 13.64 6.18
CA GLY A 49 8.02 13.83 7.26
C GLY A 49 6.63 14.24 6.77
N LEU A 50 5.70 14.39 7.73
CA LEU A 50 4.28 14.54 7.45
C LEU A 50 3.96 15.82 6.66
N GLU A 51 4.39 16.98 7.14
CA GLU A 51 4.01 18.29 6.58
C GLU A 51 4.52 18.45 5.14
N GLU A 52 5.83 18.37 4.95
CA GLU A 52 6.46 18.47 3.62
C GLU A 52 5.97 17.36 2.68
N GLY A 53 5.81 16.15 3.18
CA GLY A 53 5.31 15.03 2.38
C GLY A 53 3.89 15.25 1.88
N LEU A 54 3.01 15.83 2.68
CA LEU A 54 1.64 16.17 2.25
C LEU A 54 1.63 17.30 1.21
N GLU A 55 2.51 18.30 1.34
CA GLU A 55 2.64 19.35 0.32
C GLU A 55 3.08 18.78 -1.03
N ILE A 56 4.06 17.89 -1.04
CA ILE A 56 4.52 17.22 -2.27
C ILE A 56 3.36 16.40 -2.88
N LEU A 57 2.65 15.60 -2.07
CA LEU A 57 1.52 14.80 -2.56
C LEU A 57 0.37 15.65 -3.09
N GLN A 58 0.08 16.80 -2.46
CA GLN A 58 -0.92 17.75 -2.95
C GLN A 58 -0.54 18.31 -4.32
N LYS A 59 0.73 18.68 -4.52
CA LYS A 59 1.22 19.14 -5.84
C LYS A 59 1.07 18.06 -6.92
N VAL A 60 1.39 16.80 -6.62
CA VAL A 60 1.16 15.68 -7.55
C VAL A 60 -0.33 15.55 -7.88
N LYS A 61 -1.19 15.57 -6.87
CA LYS A 61 -2.64 15.48 -7.04
C LYS A 61 -3.18 16.55 -8.00
N GLU A 62 -2.81 17.79 -7.77
CA GLU A 62 -3.29 18.93 -8.55
C GLU A 62 -2.71 18.94 -9.97
N HIS A 63 -1.39 18.72 -10.10
CA HIS A 63 -0.71 18.78 -11.39
C HIS A 63 -1.13 17.67 -12.35
N PHE A 64 -1.28 16.44 -11.84
CA PHE A 64 -1.62 15.29 -12.66
C PHE A 64 -3.11 14.92 -12.63
N ASN A 65 -3.92 15.60 -11.82
CA ASN A 65 -5.32 15.29 -11.59
C ASN A 65 -5.55 13.80 -11.29
N VAL A 66 -4.77 13.26 -10.33
CA VAL A 66 -4.72 11.84 -9.99
C VAL A 66 -5.07 11.64 -8.52
N PRO A 67 -5.84 10.58 -8.16
CA PRO A 67 -6.04 10.24 -6.76
C PRO A 67 -4.72 9.86 -6.07
N ILE A 68 -4.63 10.19 -4.78
CA ILE A 68 -3.45 9.95 -3.96
C ILE A 68 -3.73 8.86 -2.92
N ILE A 69 -2.75 7.97 -2.75
CA ILE A 69 -2.69 7.05 -1.62
C ILE A 69 -1.38 7.27 -0.85
N THR A 70 -1.45 7.36 0.47
CA THR A 70 -0.28 7.36 1.36
C THR A 70 -0.54 6.53 2.61
N ASP A 71 0.51 6.06 3.26
CA ASP A 71 0.42 5.28 4.49
C ASP A 71 0.55 6.17 5.73
N ILE A 72 -0.11 5.74 6.81
CA ILE A 72 -0.01 6.35 8.14
C ILE A 72 0.54 5.32 9.15
N HIS A 73 1.16 5.82 10.21
CA HIS A 73 1.80 4.98 11.23
C HIS A 73 1.26 5.24 12.64
N GLU A 74 0.72 6.44 12.87
CA GLU A 74 0.16 6.88 14.15
C GLU A 74 -1.26 7.43 13.95
N PRO A 75 -2.15 7.31 14.95
CA PRO A 75 -3.55 7.75 14.85
C PRO A 75 -3.74 9.24 14.53
N ASP A 76 -2.87 10.10 15.04
CA ASP A 76 -2.93 11.56 14.83
C ASP A 76 -2.62 11.99 13.40
N GLN A 77 -1.94 11.14 12.63
CA GLN A 77 -1.66 11.38 11.21
C GLN A 77 -2.91 11.24 10.33
N ALA A 78 -3.94 10.51 10.77
CA ALA A 78 -5.11 10.21 9.94
C ALA A 78 -5.86 11.48 9.48
N ALA A 79 -6.12 12.40 10.38
CA ALA A 79 -6.87 13.61 10.07
C ALA A 79 -6.14 14.56 9.10
N PRO A 80 -4.86 14.92 9.28
CA PRO A 80 -4.15 15.73 8.28
C PRO A 80 -3.99 15.02 6.95
N VAL A 81 -3.68 13.71 6.92
CA VAL A 81 -3.51 12.91 5.70
C VAL A 81 -4.80 12.87 4.88
N SER A 82 -5.96 12.73 5.51
CA SER A 82 -7.24 12.66 4.80
C SER A 82 -7.64 13.94 4.05
N LYS A 83 -6.98 15.06 4.31
CA LYS A 83 -7.21 16.32 3.58
C LYS A 83 -6.58 16.29 2.17
N VAL A 84 -5.55 15.47 1.99
CA VAL A 84 -4.80 15.35 0.74
C VAL A 84 -5.04 14.01 0.07
N ALA A 85 -4.89 12.92 0.81
CA ALA A 85 -5.01 11.57 0.28
C ALA A 85 -6.46 11.11 0.17
N ASP A 86 -6.82 10.54 -0.96
CA ASP A 86 -8.11 9.92 -1.22
C ASP A 86 -8.21 8.53 -0.58
N ILE A 87 -7.06 7.88 -0.45
CA ILE A 87 -6.91 6.56 0.15
C ILE A 87 -5.84 6.61 1.24
N ILE A 88 -6.18 6.16 2.43
CA ILE A 88 -5.25 5.98 3.54
C ILE A 88 -4.85 4.51 3.60
N GLN A 89 -3.56 4.23 3.49
CA GLN A 89 -3.04 2.89 3.63
C GLN A 89 -2.64 2.60 5.07
N ILE A 90 -3.11 1.46 5.59
CA ILE A 90 -2.61 0.89 6.83
C ILE A 90 -1.53 -0.15 6.49
N PRO A 91 -0.27 0.07 6.94
CA PRO A 91 0.82 -0.87 6.69
C PRO A 91 0.55 -2.26 7.26
N ALA A 92 1.18 -3.29 6.66
CA ALA A 92 0.96 -4.68 7.03
C ALA A 92 1.19 -4.94 8.52
N PHE A 93 2.29 -4.45 9.09
CA PHE A 93 2.60 -4.67 10.50
C PHE A 93 1.63 -3.98 11.47
N LEU A 94 0.93 -2.93 11.02
CA LEU A 94 0.06 -2.11 11.84
C LEU A 94 -1.44 -2.43 11.65
N CYS A 95 -1.79 -3.35 10.75
CA CYS A 95 -3.20 -3.58 10.39
C CYS A 95 -4.07 -4.09 11.56
N ARG A 96 -3.48 -4.60 12.64
CA ARG A 96 -4.19 -5.01 13.85
C ARG A 96 -4.31 -3.92 14.92
N GLN A 97 -3.64 -2.79 14.77
CA GLN A 97 -3.67 -1.67 15.72
C GLN A 97 -5.04 -0.99 15.70
N THR A 98 -5.85 -1.25 16.71
CA THR A 98 -7.25 -0.85 16.73
C THR A 98 -7.41 0.66 16.66
N ASP A 99 -6.63 1.42 17.44
CA ASP A 99 -6.76 2.87 17.50
C ASP A 99 -6.36 3.53 16.17
N LEU A 100 -5.32 3.01 15.50
CA LEU A 100 -4.90 3.47 14.18
C LEU A 100 -5.99 3.23 13.12
N VAL A 101 -6.56 2.02 13.11
CA VAL A 101 -7.64 1.65 12.17
C VAL A 101 -8.87 2.53 12.39
N ILE A 102 -9.29 2.73 13.64
CA ILE A 102 -10.45 3.57 13.98
C ILE A 102 -10.19 5.02 13.62
N ALA A 103 -9.00 5.57 13.90
CA ALA A 103 -8.65 6.93 13.52
C ALA A 103 -8.71 7.13 12.01
N ALA A 104 -8.13 6.20 11.23
CA ALA A 104 -8.21 6.23 9.77
C ALA A 104 -9.67 6.14 9.29
N ALA A 105 -10.45 5.21 9.81
CA ALA A 105 -11.84 5.00 9.40
C ALA A 105 -12.72 6.25 9.64
N LYS A 106 -12.54 6.92 10.77
CA LYS A 106 -13.28 8.14 11.14
C LYS A 106 -13.06 9.32 10.18
N THR A 107 -12.02 9.30 9.36
CA THR A 107 -11.79 10.33 8.33
C THR A 107 -12.79 10.26 7.18
N GLY A 108 -13.44 9.11 6.96
CA GLY A 108 -14.32 8.85 5.81
C GLY A 108 -13.60 8.61 4.48
N ALA A 109 -12.26 8.66 4.46
CA ALA A 109 -11.45 8.27 3.29
C ALA A 109 -11.59 6.78 2.98
N VAL A 110 -11.15 6.36 1.80
CA VAL A 110 -11.00 4.93 1.48
C VAL A 110 -9.82 4.37 2.28
N ILE A 111 -9.99 3.22 2.93
CA ILE A 111 -8.93 2.60 3.74
C ILE A 111 -8.40 1.35 3.03
N GLN A 112 -7.12 1.35 2.67
CA GLN A 112 -6.45 0.18 2.14
C GLN A 112 -5.68 -0.54 3.23
N PHE A 113 -6.04 -1.79 3.49
CA PHE A 113 -5.31 -2.65 4.42
C PHE A 113 -4.31 -3.52 3.68
N LYS A 114 -3.03 -3.39 3.99
CA LYS A 114 -2.01 -4.37 3.58
C LYS A 114 -2.15 -5.61 4.46
N LYS A 115 -2.52 -6.76 3.86
CA LYS A 115 -2.58 -8.02 4.61
C LYS A 115 -1.19 -8.35 5.17
N PRO A 116 -1.03 -8.54 6.49
CA PRO A 116 0.27 -8.89 7.03
C PRO A 116 0.70 -10.30 6.62
N GLN A 117 2.00 -10.49 6.62
CA GLN A 117 2.61 -11.78 6.25
C GLN A 117 2.28 -12.91 7.23
N PHE A 118 1.86 -12.56 8.43
CA PHE A 118 1.57 -13.50 9.52
C PHE A 118 0.08 -13.78 9.74
N LEU A 119 -0.82 -13.08 9.02
CA LEU A 119 -2.26 -13.37 9.08
C LEU A 119 -2.70 -14.20 7.87
N SER A 120 -3.63 -15.11 8.12
CA SER A 120 -4.40 -15.75 7.06
C SER A 120 -5.36 -14.74 6.39
N ALA A 121 -5.76 -15.02 5.17
CA ALA A 121 -6.68 -14.14 4.44
C ALA A 121 -8.03 -13.97 5.16
N ILE A 122 -8.56 -15.03 5.76
CA ILE A 122 -9.85 -14.96 6.47
C ILE A 122 -9.82 -14.05 7.71
N GLU A 123 -8.68 -13.93 8.38
CA GLU A 123 -8.53 -13.04 9.54
C GLU A 123 -8.67 -11.56 9.18
N MET A 124 -8.49 -11.19 7.90
CA MET A 124 -8.71 -9.83 7.43
C MET A 124 -10.16 -9.36 7.62
N LYS A 125 -11.11 -10.28 7.74
CA LYS A 125 -12.49 -9.97 8.15
C LYS A 125 -12.56 -9.24 9.49
N ASN A 126 -11.70 -9.58 10.44
CA ASN A 126 -11.65 -8.92 11.74
C ASN A 126 -11.07 -7.50 11.65
N VAL A 127 -10.14 -7.28 10.71
CA VAL A 127 -9.59 -5.95 10.42
C VAL A 127 -10.68 -5.07 9.78
N ALA A 128 -11.42 -5.60 8.79
CA ALA A 128 -12.56 -4.90 8.19
C ALA A 128 -13.60 -4.48 9.23
N LYS A 129 -13.98 -5.39 10.13
CA LYS A 129 -14.95 -5.10 11.20
C LYS A 129 -14.56 -3.94 12.10
N LYS A 130 -13.27 -3.70 12.35
CA LYS A 130 -12.82 -2.52 13.11
C LYS A 130 -13.12 -1.23 12.35
N CYS A 131 -12.89 -1.23 11.03
CA CYS A 131 -13.20 -0.08 10.18
C CYS A 131 -14.71 0.16 10.12
N GLU A 132 -15.50 -0.90 9.88
CA GLU A 132 -16.97 -0.87 9.86
C GLU A 132 -17.55 -0.37 11.17
N SER A 133 -17.00 -0.78 12.33
CA SER A 133 -17.44 -0.34 13.65
C SER A 133 -17.27 1.16 13.89
N ALA A 134 -16.39 1.80 13.15
CA ALA A 134 -16.20 3.25 13.14
C ALA A 134 -17.06 3.97 12.06
N GLY A 135 -17.96 3.23 11.40
CA GLY A 135 -18.89 3.77 10.40
C GLY A 135 -18.34 3.87 8.98
N ASN A 136 -17.21 3.23 8.67
CA ASN A 136 -16.59 3.29 7.34
C ASN A 136 -16.47 1.90 6.71
N SER A 137 -17.16 1.71 5.58
CA SER A 137 -17.11 0.51 4.75
C SER A 137 -16.37 0.71 3.41
N LYS A 138 -15.70 1.84 3.21
CA LYS A 138 -14.87 2.09 2.03
C LYS A 138 -13.50 1.42 2.21
N ILE A 139 -13.43 0.14 1.94
CA ILE A 139 -12.27 -0.70 2.25
C ILE A 139 -11.68 -1.32 0.97
N LEU A 140 -10.36 -1.38 0.90
CA LEU A 140 -9.59 -2.15 -0.07
C LEU A 140 -8.72 -3.16 0.68
N MET A 141 -8.76 -4.43 0.26
CA MET A 141 -7.91 -5.50 0.80
C MET A 141 -6.70 -5.70 -0.10
N CYS A 142 -5.49 -5.63 0.44
CA CYS A 142 -4.29 -5.77 -0.35
C CYS A 142 -3.49 -7.02 0.05
N GLU A 143 -3.51 -8.05 -0.83
CA GLU A 143 -2.65 -9.23 -0.70
C GLU A 143 -1.19 -8.87 -1.02
N ARG A 144 -0.25 -9.39 -0.23
CA ARG A 144 1.20 -9.15 -0.41
C ARG A 144 2.08 -10.33 0.01
N GLY A 145 1.52 -11.53 0.07
CA GLY A 145 2.20 -12.76 0.46
C GLY A 145 2.21 -13.01 1.98
N ASN A 146 2.55 -14.24 2.31
CA ASN A 146 2.74 -14.74 3.66
C ASN A 146 4.19 -15.13 3.90
N ALA A 147 4.66 -15.00 5.13
CA ALA A 147 5.97 -15.54 5.52
C ALA A 147 5.96 -17.08 5.41
N PHE A 148 6.98 -17.62 4.76
CA PHE A 148 7.18 -19.06 4.61
C PHE A 148 8.64 -19.39 4.93
N GLY A 149 8.89 -19.75 6.16
CA GLY A 149 10.24 -19.84 6.72
C GLY A 149 10.87 -18.46 6.94
N TYR A 150 12.21 -18.43 7.01
CA TYR A 150 12.97 -17.19 7.18
C TYR A 150 13.22 -16.52 5.82
N ASN A 151 13.16 -15.21 5.80
CA ASN A 151 13.56 -14.37 4.67
C ASN A 151 12.85 -14.71 3.33
N ASN A 152 11.68 -15.33 3.37
CA ASN A 152 10.93 -15.72 2.18
C ASN A 152 9.44 -15.40 2.33
N LEU A 153 8.83 -15.03 1.20
CA LEU A 153 7.40 -14.81 1.07
C LEU A 153 6.81 -15.68 -0.03
N VAL A 154 5.62 -16.19 0.20
CA VAL A 154 4.84 -16.97 -0.78
C VAL A 154 3.45 -16.37 -0.90
N VAL A 155 2.96 -16.24 -2.12
CA VAL A 155 1.58 -15.85 -2.40
C VAL A 155 0.75 -17.13 -2.59
N ASP A 156 -0.18 -17.35 -1.70
CA ASP A 156 -1.21 -18.36 -1.90
C ASP A 156 -2.32 -17.77 -2.79
N MET A 157 -2.45 -18.29 -4.00
CA MET A 157 -3.45 -17.81 -4.97
C MET A 157 -4.90 -18.03 -4.48
N LEU A 158 -5.15 -18.96 -3.57
CA LEU A 158 -6.47 -19.16 -2.97
C LEU A 158 -6.88 -17.99 -2.06
N ASN A 159 -5.90 -17.27 -1.51
CA ASN A 159 -6.18 -16.08 -0.69
C ASN A 159 -6.99 -15.02 -1.43
N PHE A 160 -6.83 -14.89 -2.75
CA PHE A 160 -7.61 -13.93 -3.52
C PHE A 160 -9.11 -14.21 -3.46
N GLN A 161 -9.51 -15.49 -3.53
CA GLN A 161 -10.91 -15.85 -3.40
C GLN A 161 -11.40 -15.61 -1.96
N VAL A 162 -10.63 -16.02 -0.96
CA VAL A 162 -10.97 -15.82 0.45
C VAL A 162 -11.13 -14.33 0.79
N LEU A 163 -10.26 -13.45 0.24
CA LEU A 163 -10.36 -12.01 0.44
C LEU A 163 -11.60 -11.41 -0.27
N LYS A 164 -11.96 -11.90 -1.46
CA LYS A 164 -13.17 -11.48 -2.15
C LYS A 164 -14.44 -11.88 -1.40
N ASP A 165 -14.43 -13.04 -0.75
CA ASP A 165 -15.56 -13.52 0.05
C ASP A 165 -15.81 -12.67 1.32
N ILE A 166 -14.87 -11.75 1.66
CA ILE A 166 -15.08 -10.71 2.67
C ILE A 166 -15.92 -9.53 2.12
N ASP A 167 -16.17 -9.53 0.81
CA ASP A 167 -17.00 -8.55 0.08
C ASP A 167 -16.36 -7.16 -0.06
N TYR A 168 -15.05 -7.10 -0.22
CA TYR A 168 -14.30 -5.88 -0.53
C TYR A 168 -13.40 -6.05 -1.76
N PRO A 169 -13.14 -4.98 -2.54
CA PRO A 169 -12.21 -5.05 -3.67
C PRO A 169 -10.82 -5.48 -3.22
N VAL A 170 -10.21 -6.38 -4.00
CA VAL A 170 -8.89 -6.94 -3.70
C VAL A 170 -7.84 -6.34 -4.61
N ILE A 171 -6.80 -5.79 -4.01
CA ILE A 171 -5.58 -5.28 -4.65
C ILE A 171 -4.46 -6.31 -4.45
N PHE A 172 -3.61 -6.45 -5.44
CA PHE A 172 -2.43 -7.31 -5.33
C PHE A 172 -1.14 -6.51 -5.37
N ASP A 173 -0.38 -6.56 -4.30
CA ASP A 173 0.96 -5.98 -4.21
C ASP A 173 1.99 -6.98 -4.72
N VAL A 174 2.30 -6.88 -5.98
CA VAL A 174 3.26 -7.77 -6.65
C VAL A 174 4.68 -7.53 -6.16
N THR A 175 5.05 -6.27 -6.00
CA THR A 175 6.41 -5.87 -5.64
C THR A 175 6.81 -6.43 -4.28
N HIS A 176 6.00 -6.18 -3.25
CA HIS A 176 6.30 -6.66 -1.91
C HIS A 176 6.14 -8.17 -1.76
N SER A 177 5.33 -8.82 -2.58
CA SER A 177 5.21 -10.29 -2.60
C SER A 177 6.50 -10.98 -3.07
N LEU A 178 7.35 -10.27 -3.81
CA LEU A 178 8.62 -10.78 -4.32
C LEU A 178 9.82 -10.42 -3.45
N GLN A 179 9.61 -9.70 -2.37
CA GLN A 179 10.69 -9.37 -1.44
C GLN A 179 11.23 -10.62 -0.73
N LEU A 180 12.50 -10.55 -0.40
CA LEU A 180 13.19 -11.45 0.53
C LEU A 180 13.51 -10.63 1.78
N PRO A 181 12.62 -10.61 2.78
CA PRO A 181 12.78 -9.76 3.96
C PRO A 181 14.10 -10.06 4.68
N GLY A 182 14.91 -9.03 4.92
CA GLY A 182 16.22 -9.21 5.56
C GLY A 182 17.25 -9.98 4.73
N GLY A 183 16.97 -10.31 3.45
CA GLY A 183 17.83 -11.15 2.62
C GLY A 183 19.23 -10.60 2.35
N LEU A 184 19.44 -9.29 2.55
CA LEU A 184 20.76 -8.64 2.46
C LEU A 184 21.31 -8.23 3.85
N GLY A 185 20.69 -8.68 4.93
CA GLY A 185 21.07 -8.31 6.31
C GLY A 185 20.57 -6.91 6.71
N TYR A 186 20.98 -5.88 5.99
CA TYR A 186 20.61 -4.47 6.24
C TYR A 186 19.43 -3.99 5.38
N ALA A 187 19.06 -4.76 4.36
CA ALA A 187 17.95 -4.44 3.44
C ALA A 187 17.22 -5.69 2.98
N ALA A 188 16.04 -5.52 2.43
CA ALA A 188 15.32 -6.59 1.76
C ALA A 188 15.94 -6.86 0.38
N GLY A 189 16.13 -8.14 0.04
CA GLY A 189 16.36 -8.59 -1.33
C GLY A 189 15.06 -8.68 -2.11
N GLY A 190 15.12 -9.10 -3.39
CA GLY A 190 13.93 -9.26 -4.21
C GLY A 190 14.16 -10.14 -5.44
N ARG A 191 13.07 -10.69 -5.98
CA ARG A 191 13.03 -11.58 -7.16
C ARG A 191 12.42 -10.83 -8.35
N ARG A 192 13.10 -9.78 -8.82
CA ARG A 192 12.59 -8.88 -9.88
C ARG A 192 12.16 -9.60 -11.16
N ASP A 193 12.92 -10.61 -11.56
CA ASP A 193 12.66 -11.38 -12.80
C ASP A 193 11.32 -12.10 -12.76
N LEU A 194 10.75 -12.32 -11.59
CA LEU A 194 9.46 -12.97 -11.39
C LEU A 194 8.27 -12.00 -11.35
N PHE A 195 8.52 -10.70 -11.49
CA PHE A 195 7.46 -9.68 -11.40
C PHE A 195 6.34 -9.93 -12.43
N LEU A 196 6.68 -10.05 -13.69
CA LEU A 196 5.69 -10.18 -14.76
C LEU A 196 4.89 -11.49 -14.67
N PRO A 197 5.51 -12.67 -14.46
CA PRO A 197 4.77 -13.91 -14.22
C PRO A 197 3.80 -13.80 -13.05
N LEU A 198 4.24 -13.23 -11.91
CA LEU A 198 3.41 -13.10 -10.72
C LEU A 198 2.27 -12.11 -10.93
N ALA A 199 2.51 -10.96 -11.57
CA ALA A 199 1.47 -9.99 -11.91
C ALA A 199 0.38 -10.60 -12.79
N LYS A 200 0.75 -11.35 -13.82
CA LYS A 200 -0.19 -12.08 -14.70
C LYS A 200 -1.04 -13.08 -13.91
N SER A 201 -0.43 -13.80 -12.99
CA SER A 201 -1.14 -14.77 -12.13
C SER A 201 -2.18 -14.06 -11.24
N GLY A 202 -1.83 -12.90 -10.69
CA GLY A 202 -2.76 -12.08 -9.91
C GLY A 202 -3.93 -11.55 -10.75
N ILE A 203 -3.67 -11.04 -11.95
CA ILE A 203 -4.71 -10.56 -12.87
C ILE A 203 -5.69 -11.67 -13.24
N ALA A 204 -5.20 -12.91 -13.43
CA ALA A 204 -6.06 -14.07 -13.70
C ALA A 204 -7.07 -14.34 -12.57
N GLN A 205 -6.79 -13.89 -11.35
CA GLN A 205 -7.72 -13.97 -10.22
C GLN A 205 -8.84 -12.91 -10.27
N LYS A 206 -8.91 -12.07 -11.32
CA LYS A 206 -9.93 -11.00 -11.45
C LYS A 206 -9.96 -10.07 -10.25
N ILE A 207 -8.79 -9.58 -9.87
CA ILE A 207 -8.60 -8.58 -8.81
C ILE A 207 -9.01 -7.17 -9.28
N ALA A 208 -9.24 -6.26 -8.34
CA ALA A 208 -9.60 -4.87 -8.63
C ALA A 208 -8.42 -4.03 -9.16
N GLY A 209 -7.18 -4.38 -8.79
CA GLY A 209 -6.00 -3.66 -9.25
C GLY A 209 -4.70 -4.25 -8.76
N LEU A 210 -3.61 -3.73 -9.33
CA LEU A 210 -2.23 -4.04 -8.91
C LEU A 210 -1.67 -2.88 -8.09
N PHE A 211 -0.89 -3.20 -7.08
CA PHE A 211 -0.01 -2.27 -6.40
C PHE A 211 1.43 -2.57 -6.85
N ILE A 212 2.08 -1.55 -7.39
CA ILE A 212 3.41 -1.65 -7.98
C ILE A 212 4.28 -0.55 -7.40
N GLU A 213 5.46 -0.92 -6.92
CA GLU A 213 6.48 0.01 -6.47
C GLU A 213 7.61 0.06 -7.50
N ALA A 214 7.94 1.26 -7.97
CA ALA A 214 8.96 1.53 -8.96
C ALA A 214 9.86 2.68 -8.49
#